data_a1645e85a9a8dff33868f8475b142d0e
#
_entry.id   a1645e85a9a8dff33868f8475b142d0e
#
_cell.length_a   1.000
_cell.length_b   1.000
_cell.length_c   1.000
_cell.angle_alpha   90.00
_cell.angle_beta   90.00
_cell.angle_gamma   90.00
#
_symmetry.space_group_name_H-M   'P 1'
#
loop_
_entity.id
_entity.type
_entity.pdbx_description
1 polymer ?
#
loop_
_entity_poly.entity_id
_entity_poly.type
_entity_poly.pdbx_seq_one_letter_code
_entity_poly.pdbx_strand_id
1 'polypeptide(L)'
;MRRRVVVTGMGLVIPIGIGVETAWKNVCEGKSGIGPLMRFDTNGFETKISGEVKNFNPELYIDKKEIKKMDLFIQYAIAAAKEALEDAQLAITPENSEQIGVIVGTGLGGLPSLERYHKILLEKGPGRISPFFIPMLIANLASGHIAIQFGPKGPNTCVVTACATGGHCIGDAFRTIVYGDAEAMIAGGTEANITPLTIGGFNAMKALSTRNDEPEKASRPFEKNRDGFVVAEGAGILVLEELQFALKRKAKIYGELVGYGYTGDAYHITAPSPDGDGAARCMKMAIKDAGLKPEDVDYINAHGTSTPLNDLTETIAIKAVFGDRAKKVPISATKSMTGHLLGAAGSTEAIFTILAIRDGIMPPTINYEEPDPQCDLDYVPNAARRKPLRIAMSNAFGFGGTNAALVFKKFEG
;
A
#
# COMPACT_ATOMS: atom_id res chain seq x y z
N MET A 1 -28.86 8.62 -7.83
CA MET A 1 -28.12 8.07 -6.64
C MET A 1 -26.68 7.85 -7.07
N ARG A 2 -25.71 8.08 -6.17
CA ARG A 2 -24.30 7.73 -6.41
C ARG A 2 -24.17 6.21 -6.50
N ARG A 3 -23.41 5.70 -7.47
CA ARG A 3 -23.09 4.27 -7.59
C ARG A 3 -22.30 3.84 -6.36
N ARG A 4 -22.64 2.68 -5.79
CA ARG A 4 -21.95 2.09 -4.65
C ARG A 4 -20.82 1.20 -5.13
N VAL A 5 -19.69 1.22 -4.44
CA VAL A 5 -18.49 0.47 -4.82
C VAL A 5 -18.11 -0.49 -3.70
N VAL A 6 -18.00 -1.76 -4.02
CA VAL A 6 -17.70 -2.84 -3.09
C VAL A 6 -16.38 -3.52 -3.42
N VAL A 7 -15.75 -4.10 -2.40
CA VAL A 7 -14.54 -4.90 -2.54
C VAL A 7 -14.94 -6.37 -2.59
N THR A 8 -14.59 -7.04 -3.66
CA THR A 8 -14.96 -8.44 -3.90
C THR A 8 -13.78 -9.40 -3.93
N GLY A 9 -12.56 -8.88 -4.13
CA GLY A 9 -11.35 -9.70 -4.10
C GLY A 9 -10.14 -8.91 -3.67
N MET A 10 -9.18 -9.64 -3.11
CA MET A 10 -7.91 -9.10 -2.60
C MET A 10 -6.77 -10.04 -2.89
N GLY A 11 -5.55 -9.48 -3.09
CA GLY A 11 -4.33 -10.27 -3.27
C GLY A 11 -3.13 -9.55 -2.68
N LEU A 12 -2.23 -10.29 -2.05
CA LEU A 12 -1.05 -9.78 -1.34
C LEU A 12 0.21 -10.60 -1.64
N VAL A 13 1.28 -9.88 -1.96
CA VAL A 13 2.65 -10.41 -2.01
C VAL A 13 3.51 -9.46 -1.17
N ILE A 14 3.84 -9.82 0.07
CA ILE A 14 4.51 -8.92 1.02
C ILE A 14 5.50 -9.68 1.92
N PRO A 15 6.41 -9.00 2.66
CA PRO A 15 7.45 -9.64 3.47
C PRO A 15 6.97 -10.64 4.52
N ILE A 16 5.75 -10.43 5.04
CA ILE A 16 5.14 -11.29 6.08
C ILE A 16 4.26 -12.40 5.52
N GLY A 17 4.16 -12.53 4.19
CA GLY A 17 3.43 -13.62 3.55
C GLY A 17 3.05 -13.35 2.12
N ILE A 18 2.94 -14.42 1.34
CA ILE A 18 2.30 -14.44 0.03
C ILE A 18 0.91 -15.02 0.22
N GLY A 19 -0.11 -14.31 -0.26
CA GLY A 19 -1.51 -14.63 -0.04
C GLY A 19 -2.13 -13.91 1.15
N VAL A 20 -3.38 -13.46 0.95
CA VAL A 20 -4.10 -12.59 1.90
C VAL A 20 -4.25 -13.21 3.28
N GLU A 21 -4.71 -14.46 3.37
CA GLU A 21 -4.98 -15.11 4.66
C GLU A 21 -3.67 -15.36 5.45
N THR A 22 -2.58 -15.72 4.76
CA THR A 22 -1.26 -15.90 5.39
C THR A 22 -0.74 -14.58 5.95
N ALA A 23 -0.77 -13.53 5.14
CA ALA A 23 -0.33 -12.20 5.53
C ALA A 23 -1.17 -11.64 6.69
N TRP A 24 -2.48 -11.78 6.61
CA TRP A 24 -3.40 -11.32 7.66
C TRP A 24 -3.20 -12.02 9.00
N LYS A 25 -3.05 -13.35 8.99
CA LYS A 25 -2.72 -14.10 10.19
C LYS A 25 -1.45 -13.58 10.83
N ASN A 26 -0.38 -13.40 10.06
CA ASN A 26 0.91 -12.94 10.55
C ASN A 26 0.86 -11.49 11.08
N VAL A 27 0.09 -10.60 10.44
CA VAL A 27 -0.18 -9.25 10.95
C VAL A 27 -0.90 -9.28 12.30
N CYS A 28 -1.95 -10.09 12.43
CA CYS A 28 -2.70 -10.22 13.70
C CYS A 28 -1.84 -10.82 14.82
N GLU A 29 -0.88 -11.67 14.49
CA GLU A 29 0.08 -12.26 15.44
C GLU A 29 1.26 -11.33 15.78
N GLY A 30 1.36 -10.16 15.14
CA GLY A 30 2.47 -9.21 15.37
C GLY A 30 3.82 -9.68 14.82
N LYS A 31 3.84 -10.51 13.77
CA LYS A 31 5.08 -11.02 13.18
C LYS A 31 5.75 -9.97 12.30
N SER A 32 7.05 -9.76 12.52
CA SER A 32 7.87 -8.89 11.68
C SER A 32 8.33 -9.63 10.41
N GLY A 33 8.25 -8.94 9.26
CA GLY A 33 8.86 -9.37 7.99
C GLY A 33 10.23 -8.74 7.73
N ILE A 34 10.68 -7.88 8.64
CA ILE A 34 11.94 -7.16 8.52
C ILE A 34 13.10 -8.09 8.95
N GLY A 35 14.19 -8.03 8.20
CA GLY A 35 15.39 -8.82 8.47
C GLY A 35 16.63 -8.17 7.85
N PRO A 36 17.79 -8.86 7.93
CA PRO A 36 18.97 -8.43 7.20
C PRO A 36 18.70 -8.29 5.71
N LEU A 37 19.23 -7.24 5.10
CA LEU A 37 19.14 -7.02 3.66
C LEU A 37 20.01 -8.01 2.91
N MET A 38 19.40 -8.81 2.03
CA MET A 38 20.04 -9.90 1.29
C MET A 38 20.15 -9.65 -0.22
N ARG A 39 19.49 -8.63 -0.75
CA ARG A 39 19.42 -8.34 -2.20
C ARG A 39 20.77 -7.93 -2.81
N PHE A 40 21.67 -7.34 -2.01
CA PHE A 40 23.00 -6.89 -2.46
C PHE A 40 23.98 -6.82 -1.26
N ASP A 41 25.29 -6.65 -1.54
CA ASP A 41 26.30 -6.44 -0.51
C ASP A 41 26.13 -5.07 0.18
N THR A 42 25.92 -5.08 1.49
CA THR A 42 25.64 -3.89 2.31
C THR A 42 26.91 -3.21 2.88
N ASN A 43 28.11 -3.65 2.49
CA ASN A 43 29.35 -2.99 2.92
C ASN A 43 29.36 -1.51 2.53
N GLY A 44 29.62 -0.64 3.50
CA GLY A 44 29.60 0.81 3.32
C GLY A 44 28.24 1.48 3.43
N PHE A 45 27.13 0.72 3.57
CA PHE A 45 25.80 1.29 3.80
C PHE A 45 25.52 1.45 5.29
N GLU A 46 24.86 2.56 5.67
CA GLU A 46 24.41 2.80 7.04
C GLU A 46 23.27 1.86 7.42
N THR A 47 22.30 1.66 6.53
CA THR A 47 21.18 0.73 6.71
C THR A 47 21.49 -0.61 6.04
N LYS A 48 21.33 -1.70 6.81
CA LYS A 48 21.59 -3.08 6.39
C LYS A 48 20.39 -4.01 6.59
N ILE A 49 19.19 -3.42 6.68
CA ILE A 49 17.94 -4.11 6.97
C ILE A 49 16.87 -3.72 5.95
N SER A 50 15.94 -4.63 5.68
CA SER A 50 14.83 -4.42 4.75
C SER A 50 13.69 -5.41 5.02
N GLY A 51 12.52 -5.14 4.43
CA GLY A 51 11.41 -6.07 4.35
C GLY A 51 11.37 -6.73 2.96
N GLU A 52 12.04 -7.85 2.79
CA GLU A 52 12.10 -8.59 1.51
C GLU A 52 11.00 -9.64 1.42
N VAL A 53 10.40 -9.80 0.25
CA VAL A 53 9.48 -10.90 -0.04
C VAL A 53 10.27 -12.21 -0.12
N LYS A 54 9.89 -13.17 0.72
CA LYS A 54 10.57 -14.47 0.84
C LYS A 54 9.83 -15.54 0.01
N ASN A 55 10.60 -16.45 -0.60
CA ASN A 55 10.08 -17.64 -1.30
C ASN A 55 9.11 -17.33 -2.45
N PHE A 56 9.23 -16.18 -3.10
CA PHE A 56 8.43 -15.87 -4.27
C PHE A 56 8.86 -16.70 -5.48
N ASN A 57 7.94 -17.49 -6.01
CA ASN A 57 8.15 -18.23 -7.24
C ASN A 57 7.25 -17.67 -8.36
N PRO A 58 7.81 -16.86 -9.28
CA PRO A 58 7.03 -16.26 -10.36
C PRO A 58 6.43 -17.27 -11.33
N GLU A 59 6.99 -18.46 -11.46
CA GLU A 59 6.49 -19.51 -12.39
C GLU A 59 5.08 -20.02 -11.99
N LEU A 60 4.61 -19.75 -10.78
CA LEU A 60 3.24 -20.05 -10.35
C LEU A 60 2.20 -19.07 -10.92
N TYR A 61 2.65 -17.92 -11.41
CA TYR A 61 1.78 -16.80 -11.80
C TYR A 61 1.98 -16.37 -13.25
N ILE A 62 3.17 -16.58 -13.81
CA ILE A 62 3.62 -16.01 -15.08
C ILE A 62 4.29 -17.10 -15.91
N ASP A 63 4.03 -17.15 -17.22
CA ASP A 63 4.75 -18.05 -18.14
C ASP A 63 6.27 -17.79 -18.04
N LYS A 64 7.04 -18.86 -17.89
CA LYS A 64 8.51 -18.81 -17.75
C LYS A 64 9.22 -17.98 -18.83
N LYS A 65 8.67 -17.94 -20.05
CA LYS A 65 9.23 -17.15 -21.16
C LYS A 65 9.04 -15.64 -20.95
N GLU A 66 7.99 -15.25 -20.23
CA GLU A 66 7.63 -13.85 -20.00
C GLU A 66 8.35 -13.26 -18.77
N ILE A 67 8.69 -14.08 -17.75
CA ILE A 67 9.32 -13.63 -16.51
C ILE A 67 10.54 -12.74 -16.75
N LYS A 68 11.44 -13.15 -17.66
CA LYS A 68 12.67 -12.41 -17.96
C LYS A 68 12.47 -11.12 -18.77
N LYS A 69 11.24 -10.82 -19.19
CA LYS A 69 10.86 -9.57 -19.87
C LYS A 69 10.28 -8.54 -18.91
N MET A 70 10.18 -8.86 -17.61
CA MET A 70 9.53 -8.05 -16.58
C MET A 70 10.48 -7.78 -15.42
N ASP A 71 10.44 -6.56 -14.88
CA ASP A 71 11.03 -6.27 -13.59
C ASP A 71 10.20 -6.89 -12.45
N LEU A 72 10.79 -7.03 -11.29
CA LEU A 72 10.19 -7.73 -10.15
C LEU A 72 8.89 -7.08 -9.65
N PHE A 73 8.78 -5.73 -9.70
CA PHE A 73 7.53 -5.04 -9.31
C PHE A 73 6.35 -5.46 -10.19
N ILE A 74 6.58 -5.71 -11.48
CA ILE A 74 5.55 -6.20 -12.41
C ILE A 74 5.15 -7.63 -12.03
N GLN A 75 6.12 -8.48 -11.68
CA GLN A 75 5.86 -9.87 -11.30
C GLN A 75 5.03 -9.94 -10.01
N TYR A 76 5.33 -9.10 -9.01
CA TYR A 76 4.52 -9.01 -7.78
C TYR A 76 3.11 -8.52 -8.07
N ALA A 77 2.95 -7.50 -8.93
CA ALA A 77 1.65 -6.98 -9.31
C ALA A 77 0.77 -8.05 -9.99
N ILE A 78 1.34 -8.82 -10.92
CA ILE A 78 0.63 -9.92 -11.60
C ILE A 78 0.21 -11.00 -10.60
N ALA A 79 1.11 -11.40 -9.69
CA ALA A 79 0.81 -12.44 -8.70
C ALA A 79 -0.32 -12.01 -7.76
N ALA A 80 -0.27 -10.77 -7.23
CA ALA A 80 -1.32 -10.22 -6.39
C ALA A 80 -2.64 -10.01 -7.18
N ALA A 81 -2.58 -9.59 -8.44
CA ALA A 81 -3.77 -9.44 -9.29
C ALA A 81 -4.44 -10.79 -9.59
N LYS A 82 -3.65 -11.84 -9.84
CA LYS A 82 -4.18 -13.19 -10.01
C LYS A 82 -4.93 -13.66 -8.78
N GLU A 83 -4.33 -13.53 -7.60
CA GLU A 83 -4.97 -13.88 -6.34
C GLU A 83 -6.27 -13.08 -6.14
N ALA A 84 -6.24 -11.77 -6.37
CA ALA A 84 -7.42 -10.91 -6.22
C ALA A 84 -8.57 -11.29 -7.15
N LEU A 85 -8.28 -11.64 -8.41
CA LEU A 85 -9.28 -12.09 -9.38
C LEU A 85 -9.85 -13.47 -9.01
N GLU A 86 -9.00 -14.40 -8.56
CA GLU A 86 -9.42 -15.71 -8.08
C GLU A 86 -10.29 -15.60 -6.82
N ASP A 87 -9.92 -14.77 -5.86
CA ASP A 87 -10.71 -14.49 -4.64
C ASP A 87 -12.05 -13.83 -4.99
N ALA A 88 -12.06 -12.87 -5.92
CA ALA A 88 -13.28 -12.26 -6.44
C ALA A 88 -14.16 -13.24 -7.23
N GLN A 89 -13.61 -14.35 -7.72
CA GLN A 89 -14.25 -15.21 -8.72
C GLN A 89 -14.73 -14.41 -9.94
N LEU A 90 -13.97 -13.41 -10.35
CA LEU A 90 -14.29 -12.54 -11.47
C LEU A 90 -13.64 -13.06 -12.76
N ALA A 91 -14.41 -13.79 -13.57
CA ALA A 91 -13.98 -14.17 -14.90
C ALA A 91 -14.10 -13.00 -15.87
N ILE A 92 -13.00 -12.66 -16.53
CA ILE A 92 -12.96 -11.65 -17.59
C ILE A 92 -13.20 -12.32 -18.91
N THR A 93 -14.28 -11.96 -19.59
CA THR A 93 -14.75 -12.56 -20.85
C THR A 93 -14.86 -11.49 -21.93
N PRO A 94 -15.00 -11.87 -23.22
CA PRO A 94 -15.24 -10.86 -24.28
C PRO A 94 -16.43 -9.94 -24.00
N GLU A 95 -17.46 -10.43 -23.31
CA GLU A 95 -18.70 -9.69 -23.05
C GLU A 95 -18.56 -8.63 -21.95
N ASN A 96 -17.63 -8.81 -20.98
CA ASN A 96 -17.44 -7.88 -19.89
C ASN A 96 -16.08 -7.16 -19.90
N SER A 97 -15.14 -7.56 -20.76
CA SER A 97 -13.75 -7.07 -20.73
C SER A 97 -13.66 -5.53 -20.87
N GLU A 98 -14.52 -4.90 -21.66
CA GLU A 98 -14.53 -3.45 -21.87
C GLU A 98 -15.06 -2.68 -20.66
N GLN A 99 -15.76 -3.35 -19.74
CA GLN A 99 -16.31 -2.78 -18.51
C GLN A 99 -15.38 -2.93 -17.31
N ILE A 100 -14.23 -3.61 -17.48
CA ILE A 100 -13.26 -3.89 -16.42
C ILE A 100 -11.96 -3.17 -16.74
N GLY A 101 -11.51 -2.31 -15.81
CA GLY A 101 -10.28 -1.55 -15.95
C GLY A 101 -9.18 -1.97 -14.98
N VAL A 102 -8.00 -1.35 -15.12
CA VAL A 102 -6.82 -1.55 -14.28
C VAL A 102 -6.20 -0.22 -13.91
N ILE A 103 -5.98 0.02 -12.61
CA ILE A 103 -5.20 1.16 -12.10
C ILE A 103 -4.22 0.63 -11.04
N VAL A 104 -2.99 0.35 -11.44
CA VAL A 104 -1.94 -0.15 -10.55
C VAL A 104 -0.70 0.72 -10.70
N GLY A 105 -0.22 1.27 -9.59
CA GLY A 105 0.91 2.18 -9.56
C GLY A 105 2.12 1.61 -8.82
N THR A 106 3.23 2.32 -8.96
CA THR A 106 4.48 2.06 -8.23
C THR A 106 5.16 3.40 -7.93
N GLY A 107 5.90 3.49 -6.84
CA GLY A 107 6.58 4.74 -6.47
C GLY A 107 7.78 5.04 -7.36
N LEU A 108 8.59 4.03 -7.70
CA LEU A 108 9.87 4.18 -8.40
C LEU A 108 9.96 3.39 -9.72
N GLY A 109 9.08 2.41 -9.95
CA GLY A 109 9.14 1.58 -11.15
C GLY A 109 10.31 0.59 -11.14
N GLY A 110 10.83 0.28 -12.33
CA GLY A 110 11.86 -0.74 -12.53
C GLY A 110 13.29 -0.28 -12.24
N LEU A 111 13.55 0.30 -11.08
CA LEU A 111 14.89 0.76 -10.69
C LEU A 111 15.94 -0.37 -10.67
N PRO A 112 15.64 -1.61 -10.23
CA PRO A 112 16.59 -2.72 -10.37
C PRO A 112 17.02 -2.97 -11.82
N SER A 113 16.10 -2.86 -12.77
CA SER A 113 16.41 -2.98 -14.19
C SER A 113 17.25 -1.79 -14.67
N LEU A 114 16.98 -0.58 -14.20
CA LEU A 114 17.79 0.61 -14.52
C LEU A 114 19.25 0.42 -14.08
N GLU A 115 19.48 0.06 -12.83
CA GLU A 115 20.85 -0.16 -12.32
C GLU A 115 21.58 -1.25 -13.10
N ARG A 116 20.92 -2.38 -13.35
CA ARG A 116 21.48 -3.49 -14.12
C ARG A 116 21.87 -3.08 -15.54
N TYR A 117 20.99 -2.41 -16.28
CA TYR A 117 21.26 -2.03 -17.66
C TYR A 117 22.21 -0.86 -17.78
N HIS A 118 22.25 0.05 -16.79
CA HIS A 118 23.28 1.08 -16.71
C HIS A 118 24.67 0.46 -16.58
N LYS A 119 24.84 -0.53 -15.70
CA LYS A 119 26.11 -1.28 -15.58
C LYS A 119 26.47 -2.00 -16.90
N ILE A 120 25.52 -2.65 -17.55
CA ILE A 120 25.73 -3.29 -18.87
C ILE A 120 26.16 -2.27 -19.94
N LEU A 121 25.54 -1.08 -19.95
CA LEU A 121 25.91 -0.01 -20.88
C LEU A 121 27.38 0.40 -20.72
N LEU A 122 27.81 0.62 -19.48
CA LEU A 122 29.19 1.04 -19.17
C LEU A 122 30.20 -0.07 -19.47
N GLU A 123 29.91 -1.31 -19.16
CA GLU A 123 30.86 -2.43 -19.32
C GLU A 123 30.88 -3.02 -20.75
N LYS A 124 29.74 -3.03 -21.46
CA LYS A 124 29.55 -3.82 -22.69
C LYS A 124 29.01 -3.02 -23.88
N GLY A 125 28.70 -1.75 -23.67
CA GLY A 125 28.17 -0.84 -24.68
C GLY A 125 26.70 -1.02 -25.01
N PRO A 126 26.11 -0.11 -25.84
CA PRO A 126 24.66 -0.03 -26.08
C PRO A 126 24.06 -1.25 -26.79
N GLY A 127 24.85 -1.96 -27.59
CA GLY A 127 24.39 -3.15 -28.31
C GLY A 127 24.03 -4.37 -27.42
N ARG A 128 24.26 -4.25 -26.10
CA ARG A 128 23.91 -5.29 -25.11
C ARG A 128 22.70 -4.95 -24.24
N ILE A 129 22.05 -3.82 -24.48
CA ILE A 129 20.80 -3.46 -23.81
C ILE A 129 19.67 -4.31 -24.39
N SER A 130 18.84 -4.88 -23.51
CA SER A 130 17.68 -5.66 -23.92
C SER A 130 16.60 -4.80 -24.59
N PRO A 131 15.91 -5.27 -25.62
CA PRO A 131 14.72 -4.60 -26.15
C PRO A 131 13.59 -4.46 -25.13
N PHE A 132 13.61 -5.25 -24.06
CA PHE A 132 12.64 -5.19 -22.97
C PHE A 132 13.02 -4.20 -21.86
N PHE A 133 14.18 -3.52 -21.95
CA PHE A 133 14.63 -2.61 -20.88
C PHE A 133 13.61 -1.50 -20.59
N ILE A 134 13.12 -0.81 -21.60
CA ILE A 134 12.11 0.24 -21.41
C ILE A 134 10.81 -0.32 -20.83
N PRO A 135 10.20 -1.39 -21.37
CA PRO A 135 9.06 -2.04 -20.72
C PRO A 135 9.28 -2.49 -19.27
N MET A 136 10.49 -2.92 -18.89
CA MET A 136 10.83 -3.26 -17.51
C MET A 136 10.87 -2.03 -16.60
N LEU A 137 11.22 -0.86 -17.14
CA LEU A 137 11.48 0.34 -16.36
C LEU A 137 10.22 1.15 -16.05
N ILE A 138 9.34 1.33 -17.06
CA ILE A 138 8.25 2.31 -16.95
C ILE A 138 7.11 1.84 -16.04
N ALA A 139 6.65 2.76 -15.18
CA ALA A 139 5.74 2.49 -14.09
C ALA A 139 4.39 1.87 -14.51
N ASN A 140 3.84 2.29 -15.66
CA ASN A 140 2.54 1.84 -16.15
C ASN A 140 2.52 0.38 -16.64
N LEU A 141 3.67 -0.29 -16.74
CA LEU A 141 3.72 -1.67 -17.20
C LEU A 141 3.21 -2.69 -16.17
N ALA A 142 3.08 -2.33 -14.89
CA ALA A 142 2.33 -3.15 -13.95
C ALA A 142 0.87 -3.28 -14.39
N SER A 143 0.17 -2.16 -14.63
CA SER A 143 -1.19 -2.15 -15.19
C SER A 143 -1.26 -2.80 -16.57
N GLY A 144 -0.29 -2.48 -17.45
CA GLY A 144 -0.23 -3.02 -18.81
C GLY A 144 -0.12 -4.55 -18.85
N HIS A 145 0.76 -5.14 -18.05
CA HIS A 145 0.92 -6.59 -18.01
C HIS A 145 -0.27 -7.31 -17.36
N ILE A 146 -0.91 -6.73 -16.34
CA ILE A 146 -2.16 -7.23 -15.78
C ILE A 146 -3.24 -7.28 -16.87
N ALA A 147 -3.38 -6.20 -17.65
CA ALA A 147 -4.34 -6.15 -18.75
C ALA A 147 -4.04 -7.18 -19.85
N ILE A 148 -2.76 -7.34 -20.24
CA ILE A 148 -2.35 -8.32 -21.24
C ILE A 148 -2.63 -9.75 -20.77
N GLN A 149 -2.35 -10.06 -19.51
CA GLN A 149 -2.46 -11.43 -18.99
C GLN A 149 -3.89 -11.85 -18.69
N PHE A 150 -4.73 -10.94 -18.18
CA PHE A 150 -6.08 -11.28 -17.71
C PHE A 150 -7.21 -10.76 -18.62
N GLY A 151 -6.91 -9.84 -19.55
CA GLY A 151 -7.82 -9.46 -20.62
C GLY A 151 -8.77 -8.29 -20.35
N PRO A 152 -8.70 -7.48 -19.25
CA PRO A 152 -9.53 -6.29 -19.13
C PRO A 152 -9.16 -5.27 -20.21
N LYS A 153 -10.17 -4.62 -20.82
CA LYS A 153 -10.03 -3.65 -21.90
C LYS A 153 -10.64 -2.27 -21.56
N GLY A 154 -11.15 -2.12 -20.35
CA GLY A 154 -11.62 -0.82 -19.84
C GLY A 154 -10.46 0.14 -19.56
N PRO A 155 -10.68 1.19 -18.74
CA PRO A 155 -9.65 2.17 -18.42
C PRO A 155 -8.38 1.50 -17.89
N ASN A 156 -7.20 1.85 -18.45
CA ASN A 156 -5.91 1.30 -18.03
C ASN A 156 -4.94 2.44 -17.80
N THR A 157 -4.63 2.71 -16.53
CA THR A 157 -3.78 3.81 -16.12
C THR A 157 -2.83 3.42 -14.99
N CYS A 158 -1.91 4.33 -14.66
CA CYS A 158 -0.97 4.19 -13.55
C CYS A 158 -0.86 5.54 -12.83
N VAL A 159 -0.97 5.53 -11.51
CA VAL A 159 -0.69 6.69 -10.67
C VAL A 159 0.69 6.52 -10.05
N VAL A 160 1.44 7.61 -9.95
CA VAL A 160 2.76 7.67 -9.29
C VAL A 160 2.77 8.85 -8.33
N THR A 161 2.59 8.58 -7.05
CA THR A 161 2.50 9.57 -5.97
C THR A 161 3.27 9.12 -4.73
N ALA A 162 4.50 8.63 -4.96
CA ALA A 162 5.39 8.13 -3.92
C ALA A 162 4.67 7.14 -2.98
N CYS A 163 4.73 7.34 -1.66
CA CYS A 163 4.15 6.41 -0.68
C CYS A 163 2.59 6.40 -0.68
N ALA A 164 1.94 7.39 -1.28
CA ALA A 164 0.49 7.44 -1.39
C ALA A 164 -0.07 6.73 -2.65
N THR A 165 0.80 6.24 -3.53
CA THR A 165 0.45 5.64 -4.84
C THR A 165 -0.68 4.62 -4.75
N GLY A 166 -0.55 3.60 -3.92
CA GLY A 166 -1.58 2.54 -3.80
C GLY A 166 -2.92 3.06 -3.30
N GLY A 167 -2.91 4.03 -2.38
CA GLY A 167 -4.12 4.71 -1.90
C GLY A 167 -4.80 5.51 -3.00
N HIS A 168 -4.04 6.28 -3.78
CA HIS A 168 -4.56 7.02 -4.93
C HIS A 168 -5.10 6.10 -6.02
N CYS A 169 -4.39 5.01 -6.37
CA CYS A 169 -4.88 4.04 -7.36
C CYS A 169 -6.25 3.47 -6.97
N ILE A 170 -6.45 3.12 -5.70
CA ILE A 170 -7.74 2.63 -5.20
C ILE A 170 -8.80 3.74 -5.23
N GLY A 171 -8.44 4.95 -4.81
CA GLY A 171 -9.35 6.11 -4.82
C GLY A 171 -9.78 6.52 -6.23
N ASP A 172 -8.86 6.52 -7.20
CA ASP A 172 -9.16 6.84 -8.59
C ASP A 172 -9.97 5.73 -9.26
N ALA A 173 -9.70 4.47 -8.96
CA ALA A 173 -10.52 3.34 -9.37
C ALA A 173 -11.95 3.45 -8.83
N PHE A 174 -12.10 3.83 -7.55
CA PHE A 174 -13.39 4.12 -6.95
C PHE A 174 -14.14 5.24 -7.72
N ARG A 175 -13.47 6.34 -8.05
CA ARG A 175 -14.08 7.43 -8.85
C ARG A 175 -14.48 6.95 -10.23
N THR A 176 -13.65 6.18 -10.92
CA THR A 176 -13.93 5.59 -12.23
C THR A 176 -15.23 4.80 -12.21
N ILE A 177 -15.45 3.95 -11.19
CA ILE A 177 -16.70 3.19 -11.04
C ILE A 177 -17.87 4.11 -10.69
N VAL A 178 -17.69 5.06 -9.78
CA VAL A 178 -18.73 6.01 -9.36
C VAL A 178 -19.24 6.82 -10.54
N TYR A 179 -18.36 7.27 -11.44
CA TYR A 179 -18.73 8.03 -12.64
C TYR A 179 -19.34 7.16 -13.76
N GLY A 180 -19.19 5.84 -13.68
CA GLY A 180 -19.77 4.91 -14.66
C GLY A 180 -18.85 4.57 -15.83
N ASP A 181 -17.57 4.92 -15.75
CA ASP A 181 -16.57 4.62 -16.79
C ASP A 181 -16.16 3.14 -16.76
N ALA A 182 -16.40 2.43 -15.65
CA ALA A 182 -16.21 0.99 -15.50
C ALA A 182 -17.23 0.38 -14.54
N GLU A 183 -17.48 -0.93 -14.68
CA GLU A 183 -18.26 -1.73 -13.73
C GLU A 183 -17.36 -2.37 -12.67
N ALA A 184 -16.10 -2.66 -13.02
CA ALA A 184 -15.10 -3.20 -12.11
C ALA A 184 -13.71 -2.64 -12.40
N MET A 185 -12.88 -2.57 -11.36
CA MET A 185 -11.50 -2.11 -11.45
C MET A 185 -10.57 -3.02 -10.64
N ILE A 186 -9.46 -3.42 -11.27
CA ILE A 186 -8.32 -4.05 -10.61
C ILE A 186 -7.41 -2.89 -10.17
N ALA A 187 -7.27 -2.67 -8.86
CA ALA A 187 -6.63 -1.45 -8.35
C ALA A 187 -5.66 -1.73 -7.22
N GLY A 188 -4.56 -0.99 -7.17
CA GLY A 188 -3.60 -1.11 -6.07
C GLY A 188 -2.22 -0.58 -6.39
N GLY A 189 -1.22 -1.11 -5.70
CA GLY A 189 0.17 -0.70 -5.86
C GLY A 189 1.15 -1.85 -5.72
N THR A 190 2.32 -1.65 -6.30
CA THR A 190 3.43 -2.60 -6.28
C THR A 190 4.76 -1.87 -6.14
N GLU A 191 5.74 -2.50 -5.52
CA GLU A 191 7.09 -1.95 -5.38
C GLU A 191 8.13 -3.06 -5.24
N ALA A 192 9.30 -2.93 -5.90
CA ALA A 192 10.39 -3.90 -5.77
C ALA A 192 11.76 -3.20 -5.86
N ASN A 193 11.97 -2.18 -5.05
CA ASN A 193 13.10 -1.26 -5.17
C ASN A 193 14.11 -1.36 -4.02
N ILE A 194 14.37 -2.57 -3.51
CA ILE A 194 15.46 -2.80 -2.54
C ILE A 194 16.76 -2.91 -3.34
N THR A 195 17.37 -1.76 -3.65
CA THR A 195 18.57 -1.62 -4.49
C THR A 195 19.62 -0.73 -3.83
N PRO A 196 20.89 -0.80 -4.26
CA PRO A 196 21.94 0.12 -3.80
C PRO A 196 21.57 1.60 -3.93
N LEU A 197 20.99 2.04 -5.07
CA LEU A 197 20.60 3.44 -5.26
C LEU A 197 19.45 3.85 -4.34
N THR A 198 18.46 2.99 -4.12
CA THR A 198 17.35 3.27 -3.21
C THR A 198 17.84 3.40 -1.78
N ILE A 199 18.59 2.43 -1.28
CA ILE A 199 19.09 2.45 0.11
C ILE A 199 20.08 3.60 0.29
N GLY A 200 21.02 3.81 -0.66
CA GLY A 200 21.96 4.92 -0.61
C GLY A 200 21.29 6.29 -0.67
N GLY A 201 20.27 6.44 -1.52
CA GLY A 201 19.48 7.67 -1.64
C GLY A 201 18.71 8.02 -0.38
N PHE A 202 18.02 7.06 0.22
CA PHE A 202 17.29 7.27 1.49
C PHE A 202 18.25 7.44 2.68
N ASN A 203 19.42 6.76 2.71
CA ASN A 203 20.45 7.01 3.72
C ASN A 203 20.99 8.44 3.63
N ALA A 204 21.25 8.94 2.42
CA ALA A 204 21.69 10.33 2.22
C ALA A 204 20.70 11.36 2.75
N MET A 205 19.39 11.02 2.75
CA MET A 205 18.32 11.82 3.32
C MET A 205 18.10 11.59 4.84
N LYS A 206 18.86 10.67 5.46
CA LYS A 206 18.68 10.25 6.86
C LYS A 206 17.23 9.80 7.17
N ALA A 207 16.59 9.16 6.21
CA ALA A 207 15.19 8.74 6.32
C ALA A 207 15.03 7.30 6.82
N LEU A 208 16.07 6.47 6.75
CA LEU A 208 16.04 5.06 7.12
C LEU A 208 16.51 4.82 8.56
N SER A 209 15.90 3.83 9.19
CA SER A 209 16.40 3.27 10.44
C SER A 209 17.77 2.63 10.23
N THR A 210 18.66 2.83 11.18
CA THR A 210 20.01 2.21 11.24
C THR A 210 20.13 1.17 12.34
N ARG A 211 19.00 0.71 12.90
CA ARG A 211 18.94 -0.33 13.95
C ARG A 211 19.23 -1.72 13.39
N ASN A 212 20.45 -1.90 12.85
CA ASN A 212 20.86 -3.11 12.13
C ASN A 212 20.98 -4.36 13.02
N ASP A 213 21.27 -4.18 14.32
CA ASP A 213 21.51 -5.28 15.25
C ASP A 213 20.20 -5.97 15.70
N GLU A 214 19.07 -5.26 15.60
CA GLU A 214 17.74 -5.74 15.95
C GLU A 214 16.73 -5.45 14.82
N PRO A 215 16.87 -6.10 13.65
CA PRO A 215 16.07 -5.77 12.46
C PRO A 215 14.56 -5.76 12.71
N GLU A 216 14.05 -6.76 13.42
CA GLU A 216 12.61 -6.92 13.72
C GLU A 216 12.06 -5.80 14.62
N LYS A 217 12.93 -5.09 15.35
CA LYS A 217 12.58 -3.97 16.22
C LYS A 217 12.85 -2.59 15.60
N ALA A 218 13.34 -2.54 14.37
CA ALA A 218 13.75 -1.28 13.74
C ALA A 218 12.55 -0.38 13.39
N SER A 219 11.49 -0.95 12.81
CA SER A 219 10.26 -0.19 12.55
C SER A 219 9.40 -0.14 13.82
N ARG A 220 9.26 1.08 14.39
CA ARG A 220 8.58 1.35 15.67
C ARG A 220 7.73 2.63 15.61
N PRO A 221 6.66 2.64 14.80
CA PRO A 221 5.83 3.83 14.62
C PRO A 221 5.30 4.39 15.95
N PHE A 222 5.31 5.73 16.08
CA PHE A 222 4.83 6.50 17.23
C PHE A 222 5.59 6.27 18.55
N GLU A 223 6.60 5.41 18.55
CA GLU A 223 7.46 5.15 19.70
C GLU A 223 8.56 6.22 19.78
N LYS A 224 9.01 6.54 21.00
CA LYS A 224 9.91 7.65 21.30
C LYS A 224 11.27 7.57 20.61
N ASN A 225 11.83 6.36 20.51
CA ASN A 225 13.16 6.10 19.96
C ASN A 225 13.13 5.66 18.47
N ARG A 226 12.06 6.01 17.73
CA ARG A 226 11.99 5.79 16.28
C ARG A 226 13.02 6.63 15.57
N ASP A 227 13.72 6.05 14.62
CA ASP A 227 14.89 6.66 13.95
C ASP A 227 14.77 6.68 12.42
N GLY A 228 13.67 6.21 11.85
CA GLY A 228 13.46 6.17 10.40
C GLY A 228 12.62 4.97 9.98
N PHE A 229 12.24 4.92 8.72
CA PHE A 229 11.50 3.78 8.19
C PHE A 229 12.43 2.66 7.72
N VAL A 230 11.89 1.46 7.54
CA VAL A 230 12.58 0.32 6.90
C VAL A 230 11.97 0.12 5.52
N VAL A 231 12.78 0.16 4.46
CA VAL A 231 12.33 -0.11 3.08
C VAL A 231 11.83 -1.54 2.97
N ALA A 232 10.68 -1.71 2.33
CA ALA A 232 10.13 -3.03 2.02
C ALA A 232 9.61 -3.08 0.58
N GLU A 233 9.35 -4.29 0.09
CA GLU A 233 8.85 -4.57 -1.26
C GLU A 233 7.57 -5.40 -1.22
N GLY A 234 6.81 -5.40 -2.32
CA GLY A 234 5.61 -6.23 -2.45
C GLY A 234 4.53 -5.63 -3.33
N ALA A 235 3.34 -6.21 -3.27
CA ALA A 235 2.14 -5.72 -3.97
C ALA A 235 0.88 -5.98 -3.14
N GLY A 236 -0.07 -5.04 -3.22
CA GLY A 236 -1.43 -5.21 -2.73
C GLY A 236 -2.42 -4.80 -3.81
N ILE A 237 -3.31 -5.71 -4.19
CA ILE A 237 -4.28 -5.52 -5.26
C ILE A 237 -5.68 -5.85 -4.75
N LEU A 238 -6.65 -4.98 -5.11
CA LEU A 238 -8.07 -5.17 -4.85
C LEU A 238 -8.84 -5.27 -6.16
N VAL A 239 -9.93 -6.02 -6.13
CA VAL A 239 -11.00 -5.96 -7.12
C VAL A 239 -12.13 -5.12 -6.51
N LEU A 240 -12.39 -3.97 -7.14
CA LEU A 240 -13.50 -3.08 -6.83
C LEU A 240 -14.59 -3.28 -7.87
N GLU A 241 -15.85 -3.36 -7.43
CA GLU A 241 -16.99 -3.53 -8.33
C GLU A 241 -18.13 -2.58 -7.98
N GLU A 242 -18.88 -2.17 -8.99
CA GLU A 242 -20.18 -1.57 -8.76
C GLU A 242 -21.10 -2.59 -8.08
N LEU A 243 -21.86 -2.14 -7.08
CA LEU A 243 -22.65 -3.03 -6.22
C LEU A 243 -23.63 -3.92 -7.01
N GLN A 244 -24.37 -3.37 -8.00
CA GLN A 244 -25.36 -4.15 -8.76
C GLN A 244 -24.67 -5.15 -9.69
N PHE A 245 -23.50 -4.79 -10.23
CA PHE A 245 -22.67 -5.71 -11.00
C PHE A 245 -22.21 -6.87 -10.15
N ALA A 246 -21.71 -6.61 -8.93
CA ALA A 246 -21.28 -7.63 -7.97
C ALA A 246 -22.46 -8.54 -7.53
N LEU A 247 -23.61 -7.94 -7.19
CA LEU A 247 -24.80 -8.71 -6.76
C LEU A 247 -25.36 -9.60 -7.87
N LYS A 248 -25.40 -9.12 -9.11
CA LYS A 248 -25.87 -9.89 -10.28
C LYS A 248 -25.09 -11.18 -10.48
N ARG A 249 -23.78 -11.17 -10.23
CA ARG A 249 -22.93 -12.35 -10.32
C ARG A 249 -22.77 -13.11 -8.98
N LYS A 250 -23.48 -12.68 -7.93
CA LYS A 250 -23.46 -13.25 -6.57
C LYS A 250 -22.06 -13.26 -5.95
N ALA A 251 -21.31 -12.17 -6.16
CA ALA A 251 -19.97 -12.01 -5.60
C ALA A 251 -19.97 -12.04 -4.07
N LYS A 252 -18.91 -12.57 -3.49
CA LYS A 252 -18.58 -12.32 -2.09
C LYS A 252 -18.20 -10.85 -1.94
N ILE A 253 -18.76 -10.16 -0.93
CA ILE A 253 -18.46 -8.76 -0.65
C ILE A 253 -17.78 -8.67 0.70
N TYR A 254 -16.58 -8.12 0.74
CA TYR A 254 -15.78 -7.93 1.96
C TYR A 254 -16.17 -6.65 2.72
N GLY A 255 -16.49 -5.61 1.98
CA GLY A 255 -16.82 -4.29 2.49
C GLY A 255 -17.13 -3.32 1.35
N GLU A 256 -17.48 -2.11 1.71
CA GLU A 256 -17.82 -1.03 0.78
C GLU A 256 -16.79 0.09 0.93
N LEU A 257 -16.22 0.56 -0.16
CA LEU A 257 -15.42 1.79 -0.22
C LEU A 257 -16.39 2.96 -0.37
N VAL A 258 -16.53 3.77 0.68
CA VAL A 258 -17.56 4.80 0.76
C VAL A 258 -17.02 6.22 0.64
N GLY A 259 -15.72 6.43 0.89
CA GLY A 259 -15.12 7.76 0.81
C GLY A 259 -13.65 7.74 0.41
N TYR A 260 -13.27 8.75 -0.35
CA TYR A 260 -11.92 9.01 -0.79
C TYR A 260 -11.58 10.49 -0.64
N GLY A 261 -10.51 10.76 0.08
CA GLY A 261 -9.90 12.09 0.19
C GLY A 261 -8.51 12.10 -0.43
N TYR A 262 -8.16 13.19 -1.09
CA TYR A 262 -6.82 13.42 -1.62
C TYR A 262 -6.49 14.91 -1.59
N THR A 263 -5.29 15.24 -1.13
CA THR A 263 -4.83 16.63 -0.98
C THR A 263 -3.34 16.75 -1.21
N GLY A 264 -2.87 17.98 -1.34
CA GLY A 264 -1.45 18.31 -1.34
C GLY A 264 -1.10 19.23 -0.16
N ASP A 265 0.10 19.07 0.41
CA ASP A 265 0.63 19.92 1.49
C ASP A 265 1.11 21.29 0.98
N ALA A 266 1.65 21.32 -0.25
CA ALA A 266 2.29 22.49 -0.84
C ALA A 266 3.35 23.13 0.09
N TYR A 267 4.15 22.30 0.76
CA TYR A 267 5.09 22.74 1.79
C TYR A 267 6.56 22.41 1.46
N HIS A 268 6.92 21.13 1.35
CA HIS A 268 8.30 20.69 1.16
C HIS A 268 8.36 19.39 0.34
N ILE A 269 9.51 19.12 -0.30
CA ILE A 269 9.67 17.95 -1.18
C ILE A 269 9.59 16.60 -0.44
N THR A 270 9.98 16.56 0.85
CA THR A 270 10.03 15.31 1.62
C THR A 270 9.45 15.41 3.03
N ALA A 271 9.41 16.62 3.62
CA ALA A 271 8.84 16.82 4.95
C ALA A 271 7.34 17.11 4.86
N PRO A 272 6.51 16.50 5.74
CA PRO A 272 5.11 16.89 5.87
C PRO A 272 4.98 18.31 6.44
N SER A 273 3.84 18.95 6.20
CA SER A 273 3.53 20.25 6.86
C SER A 273 3.52 20.09 8.38
N PRO A 274 4.25 20.92 9.14
CA PRO A 274 4.44 20.72 10.59
C PRO A 274 3.16 20.73 11.43
N ASP A 275 2.10 21.39 10.92
CA ASP A 275 0.77 21.45 11.53
C ASP A 275 -0.14 20.28 11.12
N GLY A 276 0.34 19.39 10.22
CA GLY A 276 -0.43 18.28 9.70
C GLY A 276 -1.64 18.67 8.84
N ASP A 277 -1.70 19.92 8.34
CA ASP A 277 -2.87 20.46 7.64
C ASP A 277 -3.27 19.63 6.43
N GLY A 278 -2.32 19.26 5.55
CA GLY A 278 -2.61 18.48 4.34
C GLY A 278 -3.24 17.12 4.67
N ALA A 279 -2.68 16.40 5.64
CA ALA A 279 -3.21 15.13 6.12
C ALA A 279 -4.60 15.29 6.78
N ALA A 280 -4.79 16.35 7.59
CA ALA A 280 -6.07 16.64 8.21
C ALA A 280 -7.16 16.97 7.18
N ARG A 281 -6.84 17.79 6.16
CA ARG A 281 -7.77 18.08 5.06
C ARG A 281 -8.11 16.83 4.27
N CYS A 282 -7.14 15.95 4.05
CA CYS A 282 -7.33 14.68 3.36
C CYS A 282 -8.32 13.79 4.11
N MET A 283 -8.12 13.54 5.39
CA MET A 283 -9.02 12.76 6.24
C MET A 283 -10.43 13.38 6.29
N LYS A 284 -10.54 14.72 6.48
CA LYS A 284 -11.84 15.42 6.47
C LYS A 284 -12.56 15.26 5.12
N MET A 285 -11.82 15.34 4.01
CA MET A 285 -12.39 15.13 2.67
C MET A 285 -12.93 13.71 2.51
N ALA A 286 -12.20 12.68 2.94
CA ALA A 286 -12.63 11.29 2.86
C ALA A 286 -13.89 11.03 3.70
N ILE A 287 -13.96 11.55 4.92
CA ILE A 287 -15.13 11.46 5.81
C ILE A 287 -16.34 12.16 5.18
N LYS A 288 -16.14 13.37 4.65
CA LYS A 288 -17.19 14.12 3.97
C LYS A 288 -17.69 13.40 2.71
N ASP A 289 -16.78 12.85 1.90
CA ASP A 289 -17.12 12.09 0.69
C ASP A 289 -17.95 10.84 0.99
N ALA A 290 -17.68 10.22 2.16
CA ALA A 290 -18.46 9.09 2.69
C ALA A 290 -19.84 9.50 3.25
N GLY A 291 -20.14 10.80 3.39
CA GLY A 291 -21.35 11.28 4.05
C GLY A 291 -21.38 11.02 5.56
N LEU A 292 -20.20 10.90 6.18
CA LEU A 292 -20.00 10.54 7.58
C LEU A 292 -19.50 11.73 8.41
N LYS A 293 -19.45 11.51 9.72
CA LYS A 293 -18.81 12.41 10.70
C LYS A 293 -17.60 11.72 11.32
N PRO A 294 -16.64 12.47 11.90
CA PRO A 294 -15.49 11.86 12.60
C PRO A 294 -15.90 10.84 13.67
N GLU A 295 -17.06 11.06 14.32
CA GLU A 295 -17.57 10.17 15.36
C GLU A 295 -17.94 8.77 14.84
N ASP A 296 -18.21 8.63 13.56
CA ASP A 296 -18.60 7.36 12.94
C ASP A 296 -17.42 6.43 12.69
N VAL A 297 -16.18 6.95 12.68
CA VAL A 297 -14.97 6.15 12.40
C VAL A 297 -14.56 5.36 13.64
N ASP A 298 -14.53 4.05 13.53
CA ASP A 298 -14.22 3.12 14.62
C ASP A 298 -12.72 2.83 14.76
N TYR A 299 -11.94 2.95 13.67
CA TYR A 299 -10.56 2.53 13.60
C TYR A 299 -9.80 3.25 12.48
N ILE A 300 -8.50 3.52 12.68
CA ILE A 300 -7.60 4.10 11.68
C ILE A 300 -6.41 3.16 11.48
N ASN A 301 -6.14 2.77 10.23
CA ASN A 301 -4.83 2.26 9.82
C ASN A 301 -4.00 3.45 9.36
N ALA A 302 -3.03 3.83 10.19
CA ALA A 302 -2.22 5.02 9.99
C ALA A 302 -1.17 4.83 8.89
N HIS A 303 -0.71 5.94 8.34
CA HIS A 303 0.50 5.93 7.52
C HIS A 303 1.71 5.47 8.35
N GLY A 304 1.94 6.03 9.53
CA GLY A 304 2.81 5.50 10.58
C GLY A 304 4.14 4.91 10.10
N THR A 305 5.05 5.74 9.60
CA THR A 305 6.28 5.28 8.95
C THR A 305 7.43 4.96 9.90
N SER A 306 7.29 5.23 11.21
CA SER A 306 8.41 5.16 12.16
C SER A 306 9.47 6.25 11.96
N THR A 307 9.10 7.36 11.30
CA THR A 307 9.96 8.54 11.20
C THR A 307 9.55 9.58 12.25
N PRO A 308 10.51 10.34 12.81
CA PRO A 308 10.21 11.36 13.81
C PRO A 308 9.16 12.36 13.34
N LEU A 309 9.27 12.86 12.10
CA LEU A 309 8.40 13.91 11.57
C LEU A 309 7.01 13.39 11.18
N ASN A 310 6.92 12.31 10.41
CA ASN A 310 5.62 11.81 9.94
C ASN A 310 4.71 11.44 11.10
N ASP A 311 5.22 10.67 12.06
CA ASP A 311 4.38 10.12 13.12
C ASP A 311 3.86 11.22 14.05
N LEU A 312 4.69 12.25 14.29
CA LEU A 312 4.27 13.43 15.01
C LEU A 312 3.18 14.22 14.26
N THR A 313 3.41 14.52 12.98
CA THR A 313 2.46 15.31 12.18
C THR A 313 1.17 14.57 11.91
N GLU A 314 1.20 13.25 11.73
CA GLU A 314 -0.02 12.43 11.61
C GLU A 314 -0.81 12.44 12.94
N THR A 315 -0.13 12.37 14.09
CA THR A 315 -0.77 12.52 15.40
C THR A 315 -1.50 13.88 15.53
N ILE A 316 -0.85 14.98 15.12
CA ILE A 316 -1.43 16.32 15.10
C ILE A 316 -2.64 16.36 14.16
N ALA A 317 -2.54 15.81 12.96
CA ALA A 317 -3.61 15.77 11.98
C ALA A 317 -4.83 14.99 12.50
N ILE A 318 -4.62 13.82 13.12
CA ILE A 318 -5.70 13.02 13.71
C ILE A 318 -6.39 13.81 14.84
N LYS A 319 -5.64 14.48 15.71
CA LYS A 319 -6.22 15.34 16.74
C LYS A 319 -7.05 16.49 16.14
N ALA A 320 -6.59 17.11 15.07
CA ALA A 320 -7.29 18.20 14.39
C ALA A 320 -8.60 17.75 13.68
N VAL A 321 -8.69 16.47 13.31
CA VAL A 321 -9.90 15.89 12.68
C VAL A 321 -10.89 15.39 13.73
N PHE A 322 -10.42 14.68 14.74
CA PHE A 322 -11.26 13.93 15.68
C PHE A 322 -11.50 14.65 17.03
N GLY A 323 -10.80 15.77 17.31
CA GLY A 323 -10.94 16.53 18.55
C GLY A 323 -10.77 15.63 19.79
N ASP A 324 -11.67 15.77 20.76
CA ASP A 324 -11.65 14.98 21.99
C ASP A 324 -11.81 13.47 21.77
N ARG A 325 -12.32 13.07 20.61
CA ARG A 325 -12.45 11.66 20.23
C ARG A 325 -11.13 11.04 19.78
N ALA A 326 -10.12 11.83 19.39
CA ALA A 326 -8.85 11.33 18.91
C ALA A 326 -8.21 10.30 19.88
N LYS A 327 -8.34 10.51 21.20
CA LYS A 327 -7.85 9.58 22.24
C LYS A 327 -8.66 8.29 22.38
N LYS A 328 -9.81 8.19 21.71
CA LYS A 328 -10.74 7.04 21.81
C LYS A 328 -10.81 6.20 20.54
N VAL A 329 -10.26 6.71 19.44
CA VAL A 329 -10.19 5.98 18.16
C VAL A 329 -8.91 5.16 18.17
N PRO A 330 -8.98 3.83 18.12
CA PRO A 330 -7.79 2.98 18.01
C PRO A 330 -7.09 3.21 16.67
N ILE A 331 -5.77 3.22 16.70
CA ILE A 331 -4.90 3.46 15.54
C ILE A 331 -3.91 2.30 15.46
N SER A 332 -3.70 1.72 14.29
CA SER A 332 -2.61 0.78 14.06
C SER A 332 -1.65 1.30 13.00
N ALA A 333 -0.37 1.01 13.16
CA ALA A 333 0.65 1.20 12.13
C ALA A 333 1.27 -0.15 11.76
N THR A 334 0.74 -0.77 10.72
CA THR A 334 1.15 -2.11 10.28
C THR A 334 2.54 -2.14 9.66
N LYS A 335 3.11 -0.97 9.31
CA LYS A 335 4.50 -0.85 8.90
C LYS A 335 5.50 -1.25 9.99
N SER A 336 5.08 -1.32 11.26
CA SER A 336 5.89 -1.93 12.32
C SER A 336 6.25 -3.39 12.01
N MET A 337 5.42 -4.09 11.25
CA MET A 337 5.59 -5.49 10.86
C MET A 337 6.04 -5.67 9.41
N THR A 338 5.46 -4.92 8.49
CA THR A 338 5.74 -5.08 7.06
C THR A 338 6.98 -4.34 6.58
N GLY A 339 7.44 -3.32 7.31
CA GLY A 339 8.24 -2.25 6.74
C GLY A 339 7.42 -1.34 5.84
N HIS A 340 8.05 -0.39 5.19
CA HIS A 340 7.41 0.56 4.29
C HIS A 340 7.51 0.12 2.83
N LEU A 341 6.41 -0.37 2.26
CA LEU A 341 6.34 -0.87 0.88
C LEU A 341 6.25 0.25 -0.17
N LEU A 342 6.55 1.49 0.18
CA LEU A 342 6.53 2.65 -0.72
C LEU A 342 5.22 2.73 -1.52
N GLY A 343 5.27 2.60 -2.86
CA GLY A 343 4.08 2.66 -3.71
C GLY A 343 3.04 1.58 -3.44
N ALA A 344 3.42 0.44 -2.88
CA ALA A 344 2.50 -0.63 -2.50
C ALA A 344 1.91 -0.48 -1.09
N ALA A 345 2.41 0.46 -0.26
CA ALA A 345 2.01 0.57 1.14
C ALA A 345 0.52 0.85 1.31
N GLY A 346 0.00 1.88 0.63
CA GLY A 346 -1.40 2.29 0.79
C GLY A 346 -2.42 1.22 0.38
N SER A 347 -2.13 0.41 -0.63
CA SER A 347 -3.01 -0.69 -1.05
C SER A 347 -2.94 -1.90 -0.10
N THR A 348 -1.75 -2.22 0.41
CA THR A 348 -1.57 -3.25 1.43
C THR A 348 -2.35 -2.91 2.71
N GLU A 349 -2.25 -1.66 3.16
CA GLU A 349 -2.93 -1.16 4.35
C GLU A 349 -4.45 -1.02 4.16
N ALA A 350 -4.90 -0.70 2.94
CA ALA A 350 -6.32 -0.76 2.59
C ALA A 350 -6.88 -2.19 2.75
N ILE A 351 -6.15 -3.21 2.29
CA ILE A 351 -6.53 -4.61 2.48
C ILE A 351 -6.61 -4.97 3.97
N PHE A 352 -5.61 -4.60 4.77
CA PHE A 352 -5.65 -4.83 6.22
C PHE A 352 -6.80 -4.11 6.91
N THR A 353 -7.16 -2.91 6.44
CA THR A 353 -8.30 -2.14 6.96
C THR A 353 -9.62 -2.85 6.69
N ILE A 354 -9.80 -3.43 5.51
CA ILE A 354 -10.99 -4.22 5.15
C ILE A 354 -11.05 -5.50 5.99
N LEU A 355 -9.93 -6.18 6.15
CA LEU A 355 -9.84 -7.40 6.96
C LEU A 355 -10.09 -7.12 8.44
N ALA A 356 -9.67 -5.96 8.94
CA ALA A 356 -9.99 -5.53 10.30
C ALA A 356 -11.51 -5.38 10.51
N ILE A 357 -12.23 -4.81 9.52
CA ILE A 357 -13.70 -4.74 9.54
C ILE A 357 -14.33 -6.15 9.48
N ARG A 358 -13.84 -7.01 8.56
CA ARG A 358 -14.33 -8.38 8.37
C ARG A 358 -14.30 -9.17 9.67
N ASP A 359 -13.17 -9.15 10.36
CA ASP A 359 -12.88 -10.04 11.50
C ASP A 359 -13.08 -9.37 12.85
N GLY A 360 -13.30 -8.04 12.89
CA GLY A 360 -13.36 -7.28 14.14
C GLY A 360 -12.03 -7.33 14.91
N ILE A 361 -10.90 -7.30 14.20
CA ILE A 361 -9.54 -7.35 14.77
C ILE A 361 -8.76 -6.12 14.31
N MET A 362 -8.28 -5.34 15.26
CA MET A 362 -7.32 -4.26 15.01
C MET A 362 -5.90 -4.82 15.18
N PRO A 363 -5.07 -4.83 14.12
CA PRO A 363 -3.68 -5.30 14.21
C PRO A 363 -2.88 -4.49 15.22
N PRO A 364 -1.81 -5.06 15.80
CA PRO A 364 -0.95 -4.31 16.71
C PRO A 364 -0.03 -3.35 15.95
N THR A 365 0.37 -2.28 16.61
CA THR A 365 1.62 -1.58 16.34
C THR A 365 2.68 -2.22 17.23
N ILE A 366 3.55 -3.05 16.66
CA ILE A 366 4.60 -3.72 17.45
C ILE A 366 5.78 -2.78 17.73
N ASN A 367 6.67 -3.20 18.65
CA ASN A 367 7.85 -2.45 19.05
C ASN A 367 7.56 -1.12 19.79
N TYR A 368 6.37 -1.00 20.36
CA TYR A 368 5.97 0.15 21.14
C TYR A 368 6.43 -0.05 22.60
N GLU A 369 7.68 0.31 22.88
CA GLU A 369 8.36 0.07 24.18
C GLU A 369 8.29 1.32 25.06
N GLU A 370 8.69 2.50 24.53
CA GLU A 370 8.68 3.76 25.23
C GLU A 370 7.71 4.76 24.56
N PRO A 371 6.61 5.15 25.23
CA PRO A 371 5.68 6.12 24.68
C PRO A 371 6.34 7.47 24.40
N ASP A 372 6.08 8.04 23.22
CA ASP A 372 6.43 9.41 22.91
C ASP A 372 5.35 10.34 23.48
N PRO A 373 5.69 11.28 24.39
CA PRO A 373 4.70 12.23 24.95
C PRO A 373 4.00 13.10 23.91
N GLN A 374 4.58 13.28 22.72
CA GLN A 374 3.98 14.04 21.63
C GLN A 374 3.03 13.18 20.77
N CYS A 375 3.19 11.86 20.83
CA CYS A 375 2.35 10.88 20.16
C CYS A 375 1.48 10.16 21.21
N ASP A 376 0.49 10.85 21.79
CA ASP A 376 -0.28 10.46 22.98
C ASP A 376 -1.68 9.88 22.67
N LEU A 377 -1.84 9.22 21.51
CA LEU A 377 -3.07 8.56 21.11
C LEU A 377 -3.03 7.03 21.41
N ASP A 378 -4.11 6.32 21.09
CA ASP A 378 -4.19 4.86 21.26
C ASP A 378 -3.70 4.15 20.00
N TYR A 379 -2.44 3.73 19.97
CA TYR A 379 -1.79 3.08 18.82
C TYR A 379 -1.90 1.55 18.81
N VAL A 380 -2.82 0.94 19.55
CA VAL A 380 -2.97 -0.52 19.67
C VAL A 380 -1.61 -1.20 19.93
N PRO A 381 -0.94 -0.91 21.05
CA PRO A 381 0.45 -1.31 21.24
C PRO A 381 0.61 -2.83 21.43
N ASN A 382 1.55 -3.41 20.70
CA ASN A 382 2.15 -4.75 20.83
C ASN A 382 1.21 -5.96 20.74
N ALA A 383 -0.10 -5.81 20.93
CA ALA A 383 -1.05 -6.91 20.85
C ALA A 383 -2.32 -6.51 20.07
N ALA A 384 -2.77 -7.39 19.17
CA ALA A 384 -4.01 -7.18 18.44
C ALA A 384 -5.20 -7.06 19.40
N ARG A 385 -6.14 -6.19 19.07
CA ARG A 385 -7.33 -5.95 19.88
C ARG A 385 -8.58 -6.36 19.13
N ARG A 386 -9.50 -7.07 19.79
CA ARG A 386 -10.78 -7.49 19.23
C ARG A 386 -11.89 -6.54 19.60
N LYS A 387 -12.61 -6.03 18.59
CA LYS A 387 -13.81 -5.21 18.73
C LYS A 387 -14.54 -5.20 17.39
N PRO A 388 -15.88 -5.33 17.36
CA PRO A 388 -16.64 -5.12 16.13
C PRO A 388 -16.36 -3.74 15.54
N LEU A 389 -16.05 -3.69 14.24
CA LEU A 389 -15.78 -2.48 13.48
C LEU A 389 -16.82 -2.35 12.37
N ARG A 390 -17.35 -1.16 12.17
CA ARG A 390 -18.29 -0.85 11.07
C ARG A 390 -17.66 0.06 10.03
N ILE A 391 -16.87 1.03 10.47
CA ILE A 391 -16.25 2.04 9.62
C ILE A 391 -14.79 2.18 10.02
N ALA A 392 -13.91 2.05 9.04
CA ALA A 392 -12.48 2.22 9.24
C ALA A 392 -11.85 3.06 8.14
N MET A 393 -10.77 3.77 8.48
CA MET A 393 -10.02 4.64 7.60
C MET A 393 -8.61 4.10 7.39
N SER A 394 -8.07 4.23 6.17
CA SER A 394 -6.67 3.97 5.85
C SER A 394 -6.02 5.23 5.30
N ASN A 395 -4.89 5.63 5.87
CA ASN A 395 -4.13 6.82 5.51
C ASN A 395 -2.85 6.46 4.75
N ALA A 396 -2.52 7.20 3.70
CA ALA A 396 -1.25 7.09 2.99
C ALA A 396 -0.75 8.49 2.61
N PHE A 397 0.43 8.86 3.11
CA PHE A 397 1.05 10.17 2.88
C PHE A 397 2.38 10.00 2.17
N GLY A 398 2.64 10.79 1.13
CA GLY A 398 3.80 10.60 0.26
C GLY A 398 4.71 11.82 0.17
N PHE A 399 5.97 11.58 -0.15
CA PHE A 399 6.90 12.63 -0.54
C PHE A 399 6.30 13.47 -1.68
N GLY A 400 6.62 14.77 -1.70
CA GLY A 400 5.92 15.75 -2.54
C GLY A 400 4.66 16.31 -1.86
N GLY A 401 4.36 15.89 -0.62
CA GLY A 401 3.19 16.33 0.13
C GLY A 401 1.87 15.82 -0.44
N THR A 402 1.87 14.63 -1.03
CA THR A 402 0.68 14.00 -1.63
C THR A 402 0.03 13.07 -0.62
N ASN A 403 -1.26 13.26 -0.36
CA ASN A 403 -2.01 12.58 0.69
C ASN A 403 -3.22 11.86 0.13
N ALA A 404 -3.46 10.62 0.56
CA ALA A 404 -4.65 9.82 0.27
C ALA A 404 -5.25 9.28 1.58
N ALA A 405 -6.57 9.31 1.70
CA ALA A 405 -7.32 8.67 2.77
C ALA A 405 -8.53 7.93 2.18
N LEU A 406 -8.69 6.67 2.57
CA LEU A 406 -9.77 5.80 2.13
C LEU A 406 -10.67 5.46 3.32
N VAL A 407 -11.98 5.49 3.14
CA VAL A 407 -12.96 5.10 4.18
C VAL A 407 -13.73 3.88 3.70
N PHE A 408 -13.60 2.81 4.48
CA PHE A 408 -14.31 1.55 4.26
C PHE A 408 -15.42 1.36 5.28
N LYS A 409 -16.49 0.75 4.83
CA LYS A 409 -17.65 0.41 5.65
C LYS A 409 -17.98 -1.07 5.53
N LYS A 410 -18.42 -1.67 6.64
CA LYS A 410 -18.96 -3.02 6.65
C LYS A 410 -20.16 -3.11 5.71
N PHE A 411 -20.16 -4.10 4.84
CA PHE A 411 -21.31 -4.36 3.99
C PHE A 411 -22.43 -5.02 4.80
N GLU A 412 -23.63 -4.46 4.73
CA GLU A 412 -24.78 -4.91 5.52
C GLU A 412 -25.95 -5.39 4.61
N GLY A 413 -25.68 -5.71 3.32
CA GLY A 413 -26.69 -6.15 2.36
C GLY A 413 -27.26 -5.04 1.48
#